data_0b06179085242ed5d5a0544da1194d48
#
_entry.id   0b06179085242ed5d5a0544da1194d48
#
_cell.length_a   1.000
_cell.length_b   1.000
_cell.length_c   1.000
_cell.angle_alpha   90.00
_cell.angle_beta   90.00
_cell.angle_gamma   90.00
#
_symmetry.space_group_name_H-M   'P 1'
#
loop_
_entity.id
_entity.type
_entity.pdbx_description
1 polymer ?
#
loop_
_entity_poly.entity_id
_entity_poly.type
_entity_poly.pdbx_seq_one_letter_code
_entity_poly.pdbx_strand_id
1 'polypeptide(L)'
;AGKKPSDSNLEAVLWGMRKAQKQAGISVKVNCVLMHQTREELLALAELAKDGVNVRFIELMPIGQGKEKHTLKEAEVKHILSETYGTIRPCVEKLGSGPAHYMEIDGFEGKIGFISAISHKFCSGCNRVRMTADGFLKPCLQYETGMDLRTLLRDGVSDAELKAQIGMTITQKPKCHHFGEINEPERTEHRGMSEIGG
;
A
#
# COMPACT_ATOMS: atom_id res chain seq x y z
N ALA A 1 22.01 -5.26 -8.15
CA ALA A 1 21.65 -5.83 -9.45
C ALA A 1 20.75 -7.04 -9.19
N GLY A 2 19.41 -6.83 -9.26
CA GLY A 2 18.44 -7.91 -9.09
C GLY A 2 18.51 -8.87 -10.27
N LYS A 3 18.72 -10.16 -10.00
CA LYS A 3 18.50 -11.22 -10.98
C LYS A 3 17.05 -11.11 -11.47
N LYS A 4 16.81 -11.13 -12.79
CA LYS A 4 15.48 -11.41 -13.34
C LYS A 4 14.98 -12.69 -12.69
N PRO A 5 13.74 -12.73 -12.11
CA PRO A 5 13.16 -13.98 -11.66
C PRO A 5 13.17 -14.95 -12.85
N SER A 6 13.64 -16.16 -12.64
CA SER A 6 13.43 -17.21 -13.64
C SER A 6 11.94 -17.55 -13.69
N ASP A 7 11.41 -17.93 -14.85
CA ASP A 7 9.99 -18.32 -15.01
C ASP A 7 9.54 -19.35 -13.97
N SER A 8 10.46 -20.21 -13.52
CA SER A 8 10.26 -21.16 -12.44
C SER A 8 9.88 -20.54 -11.08
N ASN A 9 10.36 -19.34 -10.75
CA ASN A 9 10.03 -18.67 -9.49
C ASN A 9 8.62 -18.09 -9.51
N LEU A 10 8.19 -17.53 -10.64
CA LEU A 10 6.82 -17.01 -10.79
C LEU A 10 5.79 -18.14 -10.71
N GLU A 11 6.01 -19.24 -11.40
CA GLU A 11 5.12 -20.43 -11.35
C GLU A 11 5.00 -20.98 -9.93
N ALA A 12 6.11 -21.05 -9.18
CA ALA A 12 6.10 -21.50 -7.79
C ALA A 12 5.28 -20.57 -6.89
N VAL A 13 5.38 -19.25 -7.10
CA VAL A 13 4.59 -18.25 -6.36
C VAL A 13 3.10 -18.40 -6.69
N LEU A 14 2.75 -18.44 -7.97
CA LEU A 14 1.34 -18.61 -8.41
C LEU A 14 0.73 -19.93 -7.91
N TRP A 15 1.49 -21.01 -7.93
CA TRP A 15 1.08 -22.30 -7.38
C TRP A 15 0.85 -22.19 -5.86
N GLY A 16 1.78 -21.58 -5.11
CA GLY A 16 1.65 -21.37 -3.66
C GLY A 16 0.43 -20.55 -3.30
N MET A 17 0.14 -19.48 -4.05
CA MET A 17 -1.04 -18.64 -3.88
C MET A 17 -2.34 -19.45 -4.06
N ARG A 18 -2.45 -20.23 -5.16
CA ARG A 18 -3.62 -21.07 -5.42
C ARG A 18 -3.80 -22.15 -4.34
N LYS A 19 -2.70 -22.73 -3.86
CA LYS A 19 -2.73 -23.73 -2.80
C LYS A 19 -3.19 -23.13 -1.47
N ALA A 20 -2.67 -21.98 -1.08
CA ALA A 20 -3.08 -21.26 0.13
C ALA A 20 -4.59 -20.95 0.11
N GLN A 21 -5.10 -20.50 -1.03
CA GLN A 21 -6.48 -20.13 -1.22
C GLN A 21 -7.41 -21.36 -1.17
N LYS A 22 -7.11 -22.40 -1.99
CA LYS A 22 -7.99 -23.57 -2.17
C LYS A 22 -7.93 -24.56 -1.02
N GLN A 23 -6.76 -24.79 -0.42
CA GLN A 23 -6.56 -25.81 0.62
C GLN A 23 -6.65 -25.28 2.04
N ALA A 24 -6.26 -24.01 2.26
CA ALA A 24 -6.24 -23.43 3.60
C ALA A 24 -7.31 -22.36 3.81
N GLY A 25 -8.13 -22.02 2.82
CA GLY A 25 -9.15 -20.97 2.89
C GLY A 25 -8.57 -19.57 3.17
N ILE A 26 -7.29 -19.35 2.83
CA ILE A 26 -6.61 -18.10 3.09
C ILE A 26 -6.97 -17.11 1.99
N SER A 27 -7.47 -15.93 2.38
CA SER A 27 -7.68 -14.82 1.44
C SER A 27 -6.34 -14.30 0.92
N VAL A 28 -6.06 -14.51 -0.36
CA VAL A 28 -4.83 -14.05 -1.02
C VAL A 28 -5.05 -12.67 -1.63
N LYS A 29 -4.07 -11.78 -1.43
CA LYS A 29 -4.07 -10.44 -2.02
C LYS A 29 -2.75 -10.18 -2.74
N VAL A 30 -2.83 -9.73 -3.98
CA VAL A 30 -1.69 -9.28 -4.79
C VAL A 30 -1.66 -7.77 -4.81
N ASN A 31 -0.49 -7.18 -4.58
CA ASN A 31 -0.27 -5.74 -4.66
C ASN A 31 0.56 -5.40 -5.89
N CYS A 32 0.09 -4.45 -6.68
CA CYS A 32 0.82 -3.85 -7.77
C CYS A 32 0.96 -2.35 -7.52
N VAL A 33 2.18 -1.87 -7.36
CA VAL A 33 2.45 -0.43 -7.34
C VAL A 33 2.42 0.07 -8.77
N LEU A 34 1.56 1.05 -9.03
CA LEU A 34 1.39 1.64 -10.36
C LEU A 34 2.62 2.50 -10.70
N MET A 35 3.34 2.09 -11.74
CA MET A 35 4.48 2.83 -12.29
C MET A 35 4.23 3.09 -13.78
N HIS A 36 4.74 2.24 -14.64
CA HIS A 36 4.62 2.34 -16.10
C HIS A 36 4.25 0.98 -16.71
N GLN A 37 3.36 0.25 -16.02
CA GLN A 37 2.81 -0.99 -16.55
C GLN A 37 2.08 -0.73 -17.86
N THR A 38 2.26 -1.64 -18.81
CA THR A 38 1.49 -1.64 -20.05
C THR A 38 0.04 -2.06 -19.78
N ARG A 39 -0.84 -1.81 -20.76
CA ARG A 39 -2.22 -2.28 -20.71
C ARG A 39 -2.29 -3.79 -20.49
N GLU A 40 -1.47 -4.55 -21.21
CA GLU A 40 -1.42 -6.01 -21.14
C GLU A 40 -1.00 -6.51 -19.77
N GLU A 41 -0.01 -5.87 -19.14
CA GLU A 41 0.45 -6.20 -17.80
C GLU A 41 -0.64 -5.93 -16.74
N LEU A 42 -1.36 -4.82 -16.85
CA LEU A 42 -2.48 -4.50 -15.95
C LEU A 42 -3.61 -5.52 -16.09
N LEU A 43 -3.95 -5.89 -17.31
CA LEU A 43 -4.99 -6.89 -17.58
C LEU A 43 -4.57 -8.28 -17.08
N ALA A 44 -3.32 -8.69 -17.30
CA ALA A 44 -2.79 -9.96 -16.81
C ALA A 44 -2.82 -10.05 -15.27
N LEU A 45 -2.53 -8.95 -14.58
CA LEU A 45 -2.68 -8.88 -13.12
C LEU A 45 -4.15 -8.97 -12.69
N ALA A 46 -5.04 -8.23 -13.36
CA ALA A 46 -6.46 -8.24 -13.05
C ALA A 46 -7.09 -9.62 -13.25
N GLU A 47 -6.62 -10.39 -14.22
CA GLU A 47 -7.09 -11.76 -14.50
C GLU A 47 -6.93 -12.71 -13.30
N LEU A 48 -5.96 -12.47 -12.41
CA LEU A 48 -5.83 -13.24 -11.18
C LEU A 48 -7.09 -13.16 -10.30
N ALA A 49 -7.87 -12.09 -10.45
CA ALA A 49 -9.11 -11.94 -9.70
C ALA A 49 -10.24 -12.85 -10.20
N LYS A 50 -10.16 -13.39 -11.43
CA LYS A 50 -11.10 -14.43 -11.89
C LYS A 50 -11.03 -15.67 -11.02
N ASP A 51 -9.84 -16.01 -10.53
CA ASP A 51 -9.58 -17.17 -9.68
C ASP A 51 -9.76 -16.86 -8.17
N GLY A 52 -10.40 -15.76 -7.80
CA GLY A 52 -10.69 -15.39 -6.40
C GLY A 52 -9.55 -14.67 -5.68
N VAL A 53 -8.45 -14.32 -6.34
CA VAL A 53 -7.38 -13.50 -5.77
C VAL A 53 -7.82 -12.04 -5.74
N ASN A 54 -7.63 -11.33 -4.62
CA ASN A 54 -7.88 -9.89 -4.60
C ASN A 54 -6.65 -9.14 -5.11
N VAL A 55 -6.79 -8.42 -6.22
CA VAL A 55 -5.70 -7.63 -6.81
C VAL A 55 -5.85 -6.17 -6.42
N ARG A 56 -4.78 -5.57 -5.86
CA ARG A 56 -4.77 -4.18 -5.43
C ARG A 56 -3.77 -3.37 -6.22
N PHE A 57 -4.25 -2.35 -6.89
CA PHE A 57 -3.44 -1.35 -7.56
C PHE A 57 -3.18 -0.19 -6.60
N ILE A 58 -1.91 0.17 -6.44
CA ILE A 58 -1.45 1.15 -5.43
C ILE A 58 -0.79 2.30 -6.16
N GLU A 59 -1.29 3.52 -6.00
CA GLU A 59 -0.62 4.70 -6.53
C GLU A 59 0.76 4.88 -5.89
N LEU A 60 1.76 5.13 -6.72
CA LEU A 60 3.12 5.41 -6.25
C LEU A 60 3.13 6.73 -5.49
N MET A 61 3.60 6.70 -4.25
CA MET A 61 3.82 7.90 -3.45
C MET A 61 5.18 8.51 -3.79
N PRO A 62 5.30 9.84 -3.88
CA PRO A 62 6.55 10.53 -4.24
C PRO A 62 7.53 10.57 -3.07
N ILE A 63 8.03 9.41 -2.66
CA ILE A 63 9.02 9.22 -1.59
C ILE A 63 10.27 8.58 -2.17
N GLY A 64 11.44 9.08 -1.78
CA GLY A 64 12.73 8.58 -2.25
C GLY A 64 12.77 8.59 -3.79
N GLN A 65 13.05 7.44 -4.39
CA GLN A 65 13.12 7.29 -5.86
C GLN A 65 11.78 7.46 -6.60
N GLY A 66 10.67 7.57 -5.87
CA GLY A 66 9.33 7.81 -6.45
C GLY A 66 9.07 9.26 -6.83
N LYS A 67 9.88 10.22 -6.38
CA LYS A 67 9.62 11.66 -6.54
C LYS A 67 9.57 12.15 -7.99
N GLU A 68 10.32 11.53 -8.88
CA GLU A 68 10.50 12.00 -10.26
C GLU A 68 9.78 11.12 -11.30
N LYS A 69 8.91 10.20 -10.86
CA LYS A 69 8.27 9.26 -11.78
C LYS A 69 6.86 9.68 -12.14
N HIS A 70 6.60 9.80 -13.43
CA HIS A 70 5.22 9.82 -13.94
C HIS A 70 4.63 8.42 -13.78
N THR A 71 3.46 8.32 -13.18
CA THR A 71 2.85 7.05 -12.81
C THR A 71 1.40 7.00 -13.22
N LEU A 72 0.91 5.79 -13.50
CA LEU A 72 -0.51 5.55 -13.74
C LEU A 72 -1.33 5.88 -12.49
N LYS A 73 -2.53 6.40 -12.72
CA LYS A 73 -3.51 6.71 -11.68
C LYS A 73 -4.67 5.74 -11.70
N GLU A 74 -5.40 5.69 -10.61
CA GLU A 74 -6.60 4.85 -10.48
C GLU A 74 -7.56 5.01 -11.66
N ALA A 75 -7.84 6.25 -12.09
CA ALA A 75 -8.78 6.51 -13.17
C ALA A 75 -8.37 5.86 -14.50
N GLU A 76 -7.06 5.85 -14.81
CA GLU A 76 -6.52 5.23 -16.01
C GLU A 76 -6.66 3.71 -15.97
N VAL A 77 -6.36 3.09 -14.82
CA VAL A 77 -6.53 1.65 -14.63
C VAL A 77 -8.01 1.26 -14.72
N LYS A 78 -8.90 2.01 -14.07
CA LYS A 78 -10.35 1.78 -14.16
C LYS A 78 -10.86 1.88 -15.60
N HIS A 79 -10.37 2.84 -16.36
CA HIS A 79 -10.73 2.99 -17.77
C HIS A 79 -10.32 1.75 -18.57
N ILE A 80 -9.06 1.31 -18.45
CA ILE A 80 -8.55 0.11 -19.12
C ILE A 80 -9.37 -1.13 -18.77
N LEU A 81 -9.70 -1.32 -17.48
CA LEU A 81 -10.48 -2.46 -17.02
C LEU A 81 -11.92 -2.40 -17.54
N SER A 82 -12.55 -1.22 -17.55
CA SER A 82 -13.93 -1.07 -18.02
C SER A 82 -14.07 -1.27 -19.53
N GLU A 83 -13.09 -0.85 -20.32
CA GLU A 83 -13.06 -1.14 -21.77
C GLU A 83 -12.97 -2.63 -22.07
N THR A 84 -12.27 -3.40 -21.21
CA THR A 84 -12.02 -4.82 -21.46
C THR A 84 -13.09 -5.73 -20.84
N TYR A 85 -13.54 -5.43 -19.64
CA TYR A 85 -14.43 -6.28 -18.87
C TYR A 85 -15.85 -5.70 -18.68
N GLY A 86 -16.10 -4.51 -19.20
CA GLY A 86 -17.40 -3.85 -19.08
C GLY A 86 -17.61 -3.15 -17.74
N THR A 87 -18.79 -3.30 -17.17
CA THR A 87 -19.18 -2.53 -15.98
C THR A 87 -18.38 -2.92 -14.73
N ILE A 88 -17.79 -1.91 -14.09
CA ILE A 88 -17.09 -2.03 -12.82
C ILE A 88 -17.94 -1.36 -11.75
N ARG A 89 -18.32 -2.05 -10.69
CA ARG A 89 -19.18 -1.55 -9.61
C ARG A 89 -18.43 -1.46 -8.28
N PRO A 90 -18.73 -0.47 -7.43
CA PRO A 90 -18.19 -0.44 -6.07
C PRO A 90 -18.57 -1.71 -5.28
N CYS A 91 -17.60 -2.33 -4.63
CA CYS A 91 -17.83 -3.44 -3.71
C CYS A 91 -18.26 -2.89 -2.34
N VAL A 92 -19.39 -3.38 -1.84
CA VAL A 92 -19.91 -2.98 -0.53
C VAL A 92 -19.23 -3.74 0.60
N GLU A 93 -18.65 -4.90 0.31
CA GLU A 93 -17.97 -5.75 1.28
C GLU A 93 -16.66 -5.12 1.77
N LYS A 94 -16.47 -5.09 3.10
CA LYS A 94 -15.24 -4.61 3.71
C LYS A 94 -14.18 -5.70 3.78
N LEU A 95 -13.22 -5.69 2.87
CA LEU A 95 -12.15 -6.70 2.77
C LEU A 95 -10.92 -6.34 3.63
N GLY A 96 -11.10 -6.21 4.94
CA GLY A 96 -10.04 -5.92 5.91
C GLY A 96 -10.01 -4.46 6.38
N SER A 97 -8.99 -4.10 7.17
CA SER A 97 -8.85 -2.78 7.84
C SER A 97 -7.95 -1.79 7.09
N GLY A 98 -7.52 -2.12 5.87
CA GLY A 98 -6.65 -1.25 5.07
C GLY A 98 -7.40 -0.14 4.33
N PRO A 99 -6.67 0.82 3.72
CA PRO A 99 -7.24 1.95 3.02
C PRO A 99 -7.77 1.62 1.61
N ALA A 100 -7.67 0.36 1.18
CA ALA A 100 -8.13 -0.04 -0.14
C ALA A 100 -9.65 0.03 -0.22
N HIS A 101 -10.18 0.68 -1.26
CA HIS A 101 -11.55 0.51 -1.69
C HIS A 101 -11.59 -0.50 -2.84
N TYR A 102 -12.65 -1.28 -2.89
CA TYR A 102 -12.73 -2.41 -3.81
C TYR A 102 -13.85 -2.23 -4.84
N MET A 103 -13.62 -2.80 -6.02
CA MET A 103 -14.56 -2.84 -7.13
C MET A 103 -14.83 -4.29 -7.50
N GLU A 104 -16.02 -4.52 -8.02
CA GLU A 104 -16.48 -5.79 -8.57
C GLU A 104 -16.56 -5.73 -10.08
N ILE A 105 -16.16 -6.81 -10.72
CA ILE A 105 -16.29 -7.04 -12.15
C ILE A 105 -17.10 -8.31 -12.34
N ASP A 106 -18.07 -8.31 -13.24
CA ASP A 106 -18.91 -9.47 -13.51
C ASP A 106 -18.06 -10.67 -13.98
N GLY A 107 -18.30 -11.82 -13.36
CA GLY A 107 -17.55 -13.04 -13.63
C GLY A 107 -16.22 -13.17 -12.89
N PHE A 108 -15.86 -12.20 -12.03
CA PHE A 108 -14.68 -12.28 -11.18
C PHE A 108 -15.08 -12.73 -9.77
N GLU A 109 -14.44 -13.75 -9.21
CA GLU A 109 -14.65 -14.19 -7.83
C GLU A 109 -13.96 -13.26 -6.83
N GLY A 110 -12.72 -12.85 -7.14
CA GLY A 110 -11.97 -11.87 -6.38
C GLY A 110 -12.34 -10.42 -6.74
N LYS A 111 -11.76 -9.48 -6.02
CA LYS A 111 -12.05 -8.05 -6.17
C LYS A 111 -10.84 -7.29 -6.66
N ILE A 112 -11.08 -6.20 -7.38
CA ILE A 112 -10.05 -5.24 -7.75
C ILE A 112 -10.05 -4.12 -6.74
N GLY A 113 -8.95 -3.95 -6.02
CA GLY A 113 -8.79 -2.90 -5.01
C GLY A 113 -7.92 -1.76 -5.51
N PHE A 114 -8.17 -0.57 -4.98
CA PHE A 114 -7.35 0.62 -5.24
C PHE A 114 -6.90 1.24 -3.92
N ILE A 115 -5.62 1.62 -3.85
CA ILE A 115 -5.02 2.41 -2.76
C ILE A 115 -4.49 3.68 -3.38
N SER A 116 -5.33 4.70 -3.42
CA SER A 116 -5.11 5.93 -4.19
C SER A 116 -4.68 7.06 -3.26
N ALA A 117 -3.45 6.96 -2.75
CA ALA A 117 -2.92 7.90 -1.77
C ALA A 117 -2.82 9.34 -2.32
N ILE A 118 -2.66 9.49 -3.64
CA ILE A 118 -2.50 10.80 -4.28
C ILE A 118 -3.83 11.32 -4.82
N SER A 119 -4.55 10.50 -5.61
CA SER A 119 -5.80 10.91 -6.25
C SER A 119 -6.96 11.01 -5.25
N HIS A 120 -7.01 10.13 -4.25
CA HIS A 120 -8.06 10.06 -3.24
C HIS A 120 -7.46 9.89 -1.84
N LYS A 121 -7.11 11.00 -1.21
CA LYS A 121 -6.51 10.99 0.13
C LYS A 121 -7.44 10.29 1.14
N PHE A 122 -6.93 9.27 1.81
CA PHE A 122 -7.64 8.52 2.86
C PHE A 122 -7.14 8.84 4.27
N CYS A 123 -6.51 10.00 4.45
CA CYS A 123 -5.84 10.38 5.71
C CYS A 123 -6.78 10.42 6.91
N SER A 124 -8.02 10.87 6.74
CA SER A 124 -9.03 10.93 7.81
C SER A 124 -9.35 9.57 8.44
N GLY A 125 -9.26 8.49 7.66
CA GLY A 125 -9.46 7.11 8.12
C GLY A 125 -8.15 6.33 8.29
N CYS A 126 -6.99 6.98 8.19
CA CYS A 126 -5.70 6.29 8.20
C CYS A 126 -5.30 5.86 9.61
N ASN A 127 -5.28 4.56 9.85
CA ASN A 127 -4.85 3.91 11.08
C ASN A 127 -3.39 3.43 11.06
N ARG A 128 -2.57 3.91 10.11
CA ARG A 128 -1.20 3.40 9.94
C ARG A 128 -0.22 4.17 10.81
N VAL A 129 0.64 3.42 11.46
CA VAL A 129 1.91 3.86 12.04
C VAL A 129 3.01 2.98 11.47
N ARG A 130 4.24 3.43 11.48
CA ARG A 130 5.40 2.68 11.00
C ARG A 130 6.48 2.67 12.04
N MET A 131 7.24 1.61 12.08
CA MET A 131 8.49 1.54 12.83
C MET A 131 9.62 1.25 11.85
N THR A 132 10.66 2.05 11.91
CA THR A 132 11.88 1.85 11.12
C THR A 132 12.74 0.75 11.73
N ALA A 133 13.67 0.20 10.97
CA ALA A 133 14.56 -0.85 11.46
C ALA A 133 15.46 -0.41 12.62
N ASP A 134 15.73 0.90 12.71
CA ASP A 134 16.49 1.50 13.80
C ASP A 134 15.64 1.89 15.03
N GLY A 135 14.35 1.53 15.05
CA GLY A 135 13.47 1.69 16.20
C GLY A 135 12.81 3.05 16.32
N PHE A 136 12.68 3.80 15.24
CA PHE A 136 11.97 5.07 15.21
C PHE A 136 10.49 4.88 14.84
N LEU A 137 9.57 5.31 15.70
CA LEU A 137 8.11 5.25 15.47
C LEU A 137 7.65 6.47 14.69
N LYS A 138 7.06 6.26 13.49
CA LYS A 138 6.52 7.29 12.60
C LYS A 138 5.00 7.25 12.56
N PRO A 139 4.28 8.32 12.92
CA PRO A 139 2.82 8.38 12.80
C PRO A 139 2.34 8.56 11.35
N CYS A 140 3.19 9.10 10.46
CA CYS A 140 2.87 9.33 9.06
C CYS A 140 4.06 8.98 8.17
N LEU A 141 3.76 8.53 6.94
CA LEU A 141 4.79 8.18 5.96
C LEU A 141 5.53 9.41 5.42
N GLN A 142 4.80 10.50 5.15
CA GLN A 142 5.37 11.69 4.51
C GLN A 142 6.36 12.45 5.40
N TYR A 143 6.10 12.52 6.71
CA TYR A 143 6.85 13.40 7.60
C TYR A 143 7.97 12.67 8.32
N GLU A 144 9.06 13.36 8.59
CA GLU A 144 10.18 12.89 9.42
C GLU A 144 9.84 12.86 10.92
N THR A 145 8.68 13.40 11.29
CA THR A 145 8.24 13.46 12.68
C THR A 145 7.93 12.09 13.26
N GLY A 146 8.23 11.92 14.54
CA GLY A 146 8.02 10.66 15.24
C GLY A 146 8.79 10.61 16.54
N MET A 147 9.10 9.41 17.02
CA MET A 147 9.74 9.17 18.30
C MET A 147 10.78 8.05 18.22
N ASP A 148 11.95 8.25 18.79
CA ASP A 148 12.98 7.20 18.94
C ASP A 148 12.64 6.29 20.12
N LEU A 149 11.95 5.18 19.82
CA LEU A 149 11.63 4.14 20.80
C LEU A 149 12.86 3.39 21.30
N ARG A 150 13.86 3.22 20.47
CA ARG A 150 15.08 2.48 20.84
C ARG A 150 15.82 3.18 21.96
N THR A 151 16.01 4.49 21.87
CA THR A 151 16.66 5.28 22.93
C THR A 151 15.89 5.18 24.24
N LEU A 152 14.56 5.40 24.22
CA LEU A 152 13.74 5.29 25.41
C LEU A 152 13.84 3.92 26.09
N LEU A 153 13.81 2.84 25.30
CA LEU A 153 13.93 1.47 25.83
C LEU A 153 15.31 1.21 26.44
N ARG A 154 16.38 1.75 25.85
CA ARG A 154 17.75 1.59 26.37
C ARG A 154 18.04 2.42 27.60
N ASP A 155 17.40 3.58 27.73
CA ASP A 155 17.47 4.44 28.90
C ASP A 155 16.65 3.89 30.07
N GLY A 156 15.94 2.77 29.88
CA GLY A 156 15.22 2.06 30.93
C GLY A 156 13.96 2.77 31.40
N VAL A 157 13.30 3.55 30.53
CA VAL A 157 12.01 4.16 30.88
C VAL A 157 10.97 3.08 31.22
N SER A 158 10.06 3.38 32.13
CA SER A 158 9.02 2.45 32.53
C SER A 158 8.03 2.15 31.38
N ASP A 159 7.41 0.97 31.43
CA ASP A 159 6.37 0.60 30.45
C ASP A 159 5.21 1.60 30.43
N ALA A 160 4.86 2.17 31.58
CA ALA A 160 3.82 3.18 31.70
C ALA A 160 4.20 4.46 30.95
N GLU A 161 5.42 4.92 31.09
CA GLU A 161 5.94 6.09 30.38
C GLU A 161 6.08 5.83 28.90
N LEU A 162 6.63 4.67 28.50
CA LEU A 162 6.74 4.27 27.11
C LEU A 162 5.37 4.25 26.43
N LYS A 163 4.36 3.68 27.07
CA LYS A 163 2.97 3.65 26.58
C LYS A 163 2.39 5.07 26.43
N ALA A 164 2.66 5.96 27.39
CA ALA A 164 2.22 7.35 27.30
C ALA A 164 2.86 8.09 26.12
N GLN A 165 4.17 7.92 25.92
CA GLN A 165 4.93 8.52 24.82
C GLN A 165 4.46 8.01 23.45
N ILE A 166 4.21 6.71 23.31
CA ILE A 166 3.62 6.12 22.09
C ILE A 166 2.24 6.73 21.83
N GLY A 167 1.39 6.82 22.86
CA GLY A 167 0.06 7.42 22.76
C GLY A 167 0.12 8.87 22.28
N MET A 168 1.00 9.69 22.85
CA MET A 168 1.20 11.07 22.42
C MET A 168 1.65 11.15 20.95
N THR A 169 2.61 10.34 20.55
CA THR A 169 3.10 10.30 19.16
C THR A 169 1.99 9.96 18.17
N ILE A 170 1.11 9.02 18.52
CA ILE A 170 -0.03 8.64 17.68
C ILE A 170 -1.06 9.77 17.61
N THR A 171 -1.35 10.45 18.72
CA THR A 171 -2.31 11.57 18.74
C THR A 171 -1.82 12.80 17.97
N GLN A 172 -0.50 12.96 17.84
CA GLN A 172 0.12 14.01 17.03
C GLN A 172 0.19 13.70 15.53
N LYS A 173 -0.45 12.61 15.10
CA LYS A 173 -0.50 12.25 13.68
C LYS A 173 -1.07 13.39 12.84
N PRO A 174 -0.40 13.80 11.75
CA PRO A 174 -0.92 14.84 10.86
C PRO A 174 -2.30 14.50 10.29
N LYS A 175 -3.16 15.49 10.17
CA LYS A 175 -4.52 15.33 9.61
C LYS A 175 -4.52 14.82 8.18
N CYS A 176 -3.53 15.24 7.38
CA CYS A 176 -3.35 14.81 5.99
C CYS A 176 -1.88 14.85 5.58
N HIS A 177 -1.59 14.21 4.47
CA HIS A 177 -0.34 14.40 3.74
C HIS A 177 -0.49 15.50 2.68
N HIS A 178 0.64 16.03 2.20
CA HIS A 178 0.74 17.09 1.19
C HIS A 178 1.62 16.65 0.01
N PHE A 179 1.65 15.36 -0.31
CA PHE A 179 2.40 14.86 -1.46
C PHE A 179 1.98 15.54 -2.75
N GLY A 180 2.96 16.06 -3.51
CA GLY A 180 2.75 16.70 -4.80
C GLY A 180 2.09 18.07 -4.75
N GLU A 181 1.95 18.67 -3.56
CA GLU A 181 1.49 20.06 -3.41
C GLU A 181 2.67 21.03 -3.59
N ILE A 182 2.39 22.24 -4.13
CA ILE A 182 3.43 23.24 -4.44
C ILE A 182 4.19 23.70 -3.19
N ASN A 183 3.55 23.64 -2.04
CA ASN A 183 4.12 24.00 -0.73
C ASN A 183 4.23 22.74 0.15
N GLU A 184 5.04 21.77 -0.24
CA GLU A 184 5.35 20.64 0.65
C GLU A 184 6.00 21.15 1.96
N PRO A 185 5.60 20.61 3.13
CA PRO A 185 6.18 21.00 4.41
C PRO A 185 7.70 20.73 4.46
N GLU A 186 8.45 21.60 5.13
CA GLU A 186 9.91 21.51 5.27
C GLU A 186 10.42 20.19 5.89
N ARG A 187 9.58 19.48 6.65
CA ARG A 187 9.92 18.20 7.31
C ARG A 187 9.40 16.97 6.56
N THR A 188 9.46 17.00 5.24
CA THR A 188 9.09 15.86 4.40
C THR A 188 10.17 14.77 4.47
N GLU A 189 9.75 13.51 4.48
CA GLU A 189 10.65 12.35 4.53
C GLU A 189 11.60 12.32 3.33
N HIS A 190 12.90 12.22 3.62
CA HIS A 190 13.97 12.15 2.62
C HIS A 190 14.49 10.72 2.38
N ARG A 191 14.26 9.82 3.32
CA ARG A 191 14.68 8.42 3.23
C ARG A 191 13.85 7.66 2.20
N GLY A 192 14.43 6.59 1.66
CA GLY A 192 13.73 5.67 0.78
C GLY A 192 12.72 4.79 1.52
N MET A 193 11.77 4.22 0.78
CA MET A 193 10.73 3.33 1.35
C MET A 193 11.33 2.14 2.13
N SER A 194 12.45 1.58 1.68
CA SER A 194 13.14 0.47 2.35
C SER A 194 13.73 0.83 3.72
N GLU A 195 13.97 2.12 3.98
CA GLU A 195 14.56 2.62 5.23
C GLU A 195 13.50 3.00 6.27
N ILE A 196 12.27 3.22 5.84
CA ILE A 196 11.16 3.69 6.68
C ILE A 196 10.07 2.63 6.93
N GLY A 197 10.39 1.36 6.75
CA GLY A 197 9.48 0.25 7.03
C GLY A 197 8.40 0.07 5.96
N GLY A 198 8.78 0.20 4.70
CA GLY A 198 7.91 -0.01 3.54
C GLY A 198 8.31 -1.20 2.72
#